data_f3564551d072e673a715e6d69e4cc699
#
_entry.id   f3564551d072e673a715e6d69e4cc699
#
_cell.length_a   1.000
_cell.length_b   1.000
_cell.length_c   1.000
_cell.angle_alpha   90.00
_cell.angle_beta   90.00
_cell.angle_gamma   90.00
#
_symmetry.space_group_name_H-M   'P 1'
#
loop_
_entity.id
_entity.type
_entity.pdbx_description
1 polymer ?
#
loop_
_entity_poly.entity_id
_entity_poly.type
_entity_poly.pdbx_seq_one_letter_code
_entity_poly.pdbx_strand_id
1 'polypeptide(L)'
;MAKFHYIEDYERLVENLIATYPMDEAMSRAVGGGYEETGAILSEVLVQNDLLDGMKLVDLGCGSGRAAKAISKRRQIEYVGIDIVQKLLDYAATVCPPHYHFRRSFNLAIEEPDDAVDMVCAFSLFTHLLHEETYLYLEQIHRCLKQGGKLIFSFLEFSQSSHWTIFNETVKARRNGTSCHLNMFIERNVIDKWAQILGFSQPRYVDGSETRWNGKALGQSVAILSK
;
A
#
# COMPACT_ATOMS: atom_id res chain seq x y z
N MET A 1 5.74 19.14 -14.58
CA MET A 1 5.47 18.01 -13.70
C MET A 1 4.04 17.56 -13.94
N ALA A 2 3.80 16.26 -14.13
CA ALA A 2 2.44 15.75 -14.20
C ALA A 2 1.76 16.02 -12.86
N LYS A 3 0.59 16.65 -12.88
CA LYS A 3 -0.19 16.94 -11.67
C LYS A 3 -0.99 15.69 -11.36
N PHE A 4 -0.68 15.01 -10.27
CA PHE A 4 -1.49 13.89 -9.80
C PHE A 4 -2.85 14.43 -9.35
N HIS A 5 -3.91 14.03 -10.01
CA HIS A 5 -5.26 14.59 -9.83
C HIS A 5 -5.96 14.16 -8.53
N TYR A 6 -5.38 13.23 -7.77
CA TYR A 6 -5.93 12.71 -6.51
C TYR A 6 -5.25 13.28 -5.25
N ILE A 7 -4.12 14.00 -5.35
CA ILE A 7 -3.41 14.54 -4.17
C ILE A 7 -4.29 15.51 -3.40
N GLU A 8 -4.87 16.50 -4.09
CA GLU A 8 -5.72 17.52 -3.47
C GLU A 8 -6.97 16.90 -2.81
N ASP A 9 -7.48 15.79 -3.36
CA ASP A 9 -8.63 15.08 -2.81
C ASP A 9 -8.29 14.34 -1.52
N TYR A 10 -7.11 13.72 -1.45
CA TYR A 10 -6.64 13.05 -0.23
C TYR A 10 -6.27 14.03 0.88
N GLU A 11 -5.59 15.12 0.57
CA GLU A 11 -5.28 16.17 1.56
C GLU A 11 -6.56 16.75 2.15
N ARG A 12 -7.54 17.09 1.31
CA ARG A 12 -8.85 17.59 1.74
C ARG A 12 -9.62 16.56 2.57
N LEU A 13 -9.58 15.29 2.20
CA LEU A 13 -10.18 14.22 2.99
C LEU A 13 -9.59 14.19 4.40
N VAL A 14 -8.27 14.17 4.53
CA VAL A 14 -7.58 14.12 5.82
C VAL A 14 -7.90 15.37 6.65
N GLU A 15 -7.94 16.54 6.03
CA GLU A 15 -8.34 17.80 6.72
C GLU A 15 -9.76 17.74 7.26
N ASN A 16 -10.70 17.27 6.47
CA ASN A 16 -12.10 17.12 6.90
C ASN A 16 -12.25 16.12 8.04
N LEU A 17 -11.49 15.01 7.99
CA LEU A 17 -11.50 14.01 9.07
C LEU A 17 -10.93 14.59 10.36
N ILE A 18 -9.82 15.31 10.32
CA ILE A 18 -9.22 15.98 11.49
C ILE A 18 -10.16 17.03 12.08
N ALA A 19 -10.89 17.75 11.24
CA ALA A 19 -11.87 18.74 11.70
C ALA A 19 -13.11 18.11 12.37
N THR A 20 -13.39 16.83 12.07
CA THR A 20 -14.63 16.16 12.49
C THR A 20 -14.43 15.18 13.65
N TYR A 21 -13.27 14.53 13.73
CA TYR A 21 -12.99 13.42 14.66
C TYR A 21 -11.74 13.69 15.51
N PRO A 22 -11.63 13.05 16.69
CA PRO A 22 -10.35 13.01 17.42
C PRO A 22 -9.22 12.46 16.52
N MET A 23 -7.98 12.92 16.77
CA MET A 23 -6.84 12.66 15.86
C MET A 23 -6.68 11.18 15.53
N ASP A 24 -6.67 10.28 16.51
CA ASP A 24 -6.48 8.84 16.29
C ASP A 24 -7.60 8.24 15.43
N GLU A 25 -8.83 8.68 15.63
CA GLU A 25 -9.97 8.24 14.84
C GLU A 25 -9.89 8.81 13.41
N ALA A 26 -9.55 10.09 13.26
CA ALA A 26 -9.36 10.73 11.95
C ALA A 26 -8.29 10.00 11.14
N MET A 27 -7.14 9.68 11.74
CA MET A 27 -6.04 8.98 11.10
C MET A 27 -6.38 7.53 10.75
N SER A 28 -7.15 6.84 11.60
CA SER A 28 -7.68 5.51 11.30
C SER A 28 -8.63 5.54 10.11
N ARG A 29 -9.57 6.48 10.09
CA ARG A 29 -10.55 6.65 9.00
C ARG A 29 -9.88 7.01 7.67
N ALA A 30 -8.84 7.84 7.70
CA ALA A 30 -8.08 8.25 6.52
C ALA A 30 -7.42 7.07 5.78
N VAL A 31 -7.10 5.99 6.49
CA VAL A 31 -6.52 4.76 5.91
C VAL A 31 -7.54 3.60 5.84
N GLY A 32 -8.84 3.91 5.81
CA GLY A 32 -9.92 2.93 5.63
C GLY A 32 -10.42 2.26 6.91
N GLY A 33 -10.07 2.77 8.09
CA GLY A 33 -10.55 2.26 9.39
C GLY A 33 -9.82 1.00 9.87
N GLY A 34 -10.26 0.46 11.02
CA GLY A 34 -9.72 -0.79 11.57
C GLY A 34 -8.22 -0.74 11.86
N TYR A 35 -7.70 0.38 12.37
CA TYR A 35 -6.27 0.68 12.44
C TYR A 35 -5.43 -0.46 13.02
N GLU A 36 -5.76 -0.93 14.21
CA GLU A 36 -4.97 -1.98 14.89
C GLU A 36 -5.22 -3.37 14.25
N GLU A 37 -6.47 -3.71 13.92
CA GLU A 37 -6.79 -5.01 13.32
C GLU A 37 -6.18 -5.16 11.93
N THR A 38 -6.39 -4.19 11.05
CA THR A 38 -5.80 -4.21 9.72
C THR A 38 -4.27 -4.13 9.79
N GLY A 39 -3.71 -3.31 10.69
CA GLY A 39 -2.27 -3.27 10.93
C GLY A 39 -1.69 -4.64 11.30
N ALA A 40 -2.37 -5.38 12.18
CA ALA A 40 -1.97 -6.74 12.54
C ALA A 40 -2.00 -7.70 11.33
N ILE A 41 -3.03 -7.60 10.47
CA ILE A 41 -3.11 -8.39 9.23
C ILE A 41 -1.95 -8.05 8.28
N LEU A 42 -1.69 -6.76 8.04
CA LEU A 42 -0.59 -6.32 7.16
C LEU A 42 0.77 -6.79 7.68
N SER A 43 1.00 -6.68 8.99
CA SER A 43 2.20 -7.19 9.64
C SER A 43 2.34 -8.71 9.44
N GLU A 44 1.24 -9.46 9.51
CA GLU A 44 1.24 -10.91 9.28
C GLU A 44 1.58 -11.24 7.83
N VAL A 45 1.01 -10.49 6.86
CA VAL A 45 1.36 -10.63 5.44
C VAL A 45 2.87 -10.51 5.24
N LEU A 46 3.50 -9.49 5.82
CA LEU A 46 4.93 -9.26 5.67
C LEU A 46 5.77 -10.35 6.33
N VAL A 47 5.43 -10.76 7.57
CA VAL A 47 6.18 -11.78 8.31
C VAL A 47 6.07 -13.16 7.66
N GLN A 48 4.88 -13.56 7.17
CA GLN A 48 4.70 -14.83 6.46
C GLN A 48 5.38 -14.87 5.09
N ASN A 49 5.82 -13.72 4.58
CA ASN A 49 6.58 -13.60 3.34
C ASN A 49 8.05 -13.22 3.58
N ASP A 50 8.58 -13.66 4.73
CA ASP A 50 10.01 -13.65 5.11
C ASP A 50 10.56 -12.24 5.40
N LEU A 51 9.75 -11.32 5.96
CA LEU A 51 10.32 -10.12 6.58
C LEU A 51 11.02 -10.52 7.88
N LEU A 52 12.35 -10.39 7.91
CA LEU A 52 13.21 -10.77 9.04
C LEU A 52 13.83 -9.53 9.71
N ASP A 53 14.35 -9.73 10.91
CA ASP A 53 15.11 -8.68 11.62
C ASP A 53 16.36 -8.28 10.84
N GLY A 54 16.68 -7.00 10.87
CA GLY A 54 17.81 -6.40 10.14
C GLY A 54 17.53 -6.10 8.66
N MET A 55 16.38 -6.49 8.11
CA MET A 55 16.01 -6.16 6.74
C MET A 55 15.58 -4.70 6.59
N LYS A 56 15.76 -4.17 5.37
CA LYS A 56 15.23 -2.88 4.94
C LYS A 56 13.89 -3.06 4.23
N LEU A 57 12.84 -2.45 4.79
CA LEU A 57 11.49 -2.40 4.24
C LEU A 57 11.16 -0.99 3.75
N VAL A 58 10.72 -0.88 2.50
CA VAL A 58 10.09 0.34 1.96
C VAL A 58 8.58 0.11 1.86
N ASP A 59 7.79 0.99 2.49
CA ASP A 59 6.32 0.95 2.50
C ASP A 59 5.79 2.11 1.66
N LEU A 60 5.31 1.82 0.45
CA LEU A 60 4.74 2.78 -0.48
C LEU A 60 3.25 2.99 -0.18
N GLY A 61 2.87 4.25 0.04
CA GLY A 61 1.53 4.59 0.51
C GLY A 61 1.34 4.19 1.98
N CYS A 62 2.35 4.46 2.83
CA CYS A 62 2.35 4.03 4.23
C CYS A 62 1.25 4.68 5.09
N GLY A 63 0.61 5.74 4.58
CA GLY A 63 -0.47 6.45 5.25
C GLY A 63 -0.09 6.94 6.64
N SER A 64 -0.98 6.74 7.61
CA SER A 64 -0.77 7.09 9.02
C SER A 64 0.09 6.09 9.80
N GLY A 65 0.86 5.22 9.12
CA GLY A 65 1.80 4.29 9.76
C GLY A 65 1.17 3.03 10.34
N ARG A 66 0.00 2.62 9.88
CA ARG A 66 -0.73 1.46 10.39
C ARG A 66 0.08 0.16 10.32
N ALA A 67 0.69 -0.13 9.17
CA ALA A 67 1.56 -1.30 8.99
C ALA A 67 2.87 -1.14 9.78
N ALA A 68 3.48 0.05 9.73
CA ALA A 68 4.72 0.40 10.44
C ALA A 68 4.61 0.14 11.95
N LYS A 69 3.56 0.66 12.59
CA LYS A 69 3.29 0.46 14.02
C LYS A 69 3.11 -1.01 14.38
N ALA A 70 2.40 -1.76 13.54
CA ALA A 70 2.16 -3.18 13.81
C ALA A 70 3.44 -4.02 13.65
N ILE A 71 4.22 -3.76 12.60
CA ILE A 71 5.46 -4.51 12.34
C ILE A 71 6.56 -4.20 13.37
N SER A 72 6.62 -2.96 13.89
CA SER A 72 7.60 -2.59 14.91
C SER A 72 7.51 -3.38 16.21
N LYS A 73 6.33 -3.96 16.51
CA LYS A 73 6.11 -4.85 17.65
C LYS A 73 6.64 -6.28 17.41
N ARG A 74 7.03 -6.61 16.17
CA ARG A 74 7.35 -7.98 15.76
C ARG A 74 8.74 -8.12 15.16
N ARG A 75 9.28 -7.06 14.57
CA ARG A 75 10.57 -7.07 13.85
C ARG A 75 11.37 -5.81 14.11
N GLN A 76 12.67 -5.97 14.23
CA GLN A 76 13.63 -4.87 14.27
C GLN A 76 14.19 -4.68 12.86
N ILE A 77 13.69 -3.67 12.13
CA ILE A 77 14.00 -3.44 10.72
C ILE A 77 14.40 -1.99 10.47
N GLU A 78 15.08 -1.75 9.36
CA GLU A 78 15.19 -0.42 8.75
C GLU A 78 13.90 -0.16 7.96
N TYR A 79 13.14 0.85 8.36
CA TYR A 79 11.84 1.16 7.76
C TYR A 79 11.85 2.52 7.10
N VAL A 80 11.36 2.58 5.87
CA VAL A 80 11.12 3.81 5.11
C VAL A 80 9.68 3.82 4.63
N GLY A 81 8.85 4.69 5.19
CA GLY A 81 7.48 4.94 4.73
C GLY A 81 7.43 6.12 3.77
N ILE A 82 6.73 5.95 2.66
CA ILE A 82 6.54 6.99 1.64
C ILE A 82 5.05 7.23 1.46
N ASP A 83 4.63 8.49 1.54
CA ASP A 83 3.24 8.91 1.28
C ASP A 83 3.20 10.31 0.67
N ILE A 84 2.06 10.70 0.09
CA ILE A 84 1.84 12.03 -0.49
C ILE A 84 1.28 13.02 0.54
N VAL A 85 0.64 12.56 1.61
CA VAL A 85 -0.06 13.40 2.59
C VAL A 85 0.79 13.64 3.82
N GLN A 86 1.32 14.85 3.98
CA GLN A 86 2.22 15.20 5.08
C GLN A 86 1.60 14.93 6.47
N LYS A 87 0.33 15.27 6.67
CA LYS A 87 -0.36 15.07 7.96
C LYS A 87 -0.44 13.60 8.39
N LEU A 88 -0.51 12.66 7.42
CA LEU A 88 -0.44 11.23 7.71
C LEU A 88 0.95 10.82 8.17
N LEU A 89 1.99 11.31 7.48
CA LEU A 89 3.40 11.05 7.85
C LEU A 89 3.76 11.64 9.22
N ASP A 90 3.31 12.85 9.51
CA ASP A 90 3.51 13.49 10.81
C ASP A 90 2.92 12.65 11.94
N TYR A 91 1.70 12.15 11.75
CA TYR A 91 1.08 11.24 12.72
C TYR A 91 1.83 9.91 12.82
N ALA A 92 2.20 9.30 11.68
CA ALA A 92 2.97 8.05 11.66
C ALA A 92 4.26 8.17 12.49
N ALA A 93 4.97 9.30 12.37
CA ALA A 93 6.18 9.58 13.15
C ALA A 93 5.93 9.65 14.66
N THR A 94 4.71 9.99 15.11
CA THR A 94 4.37 10.02 16.54
C THR A 94 4.05 8.66 17.13
N VAL A 95 3.57 7.72 16.32
CA VAL A 95 3.08 6.40 16.78
C VAL A 95 4.01 5.23 16.45
N CYS A 96 5.09 5.50 15.71
CA CYS A 96 6.09 4.51 15.29
C CYS A 96 7.44 4.76 16.00
N PRO A 97 8.38 3.79 15.96
CA PRO A 97 9.72 3.97 16.52
C PRO A 97 10.46 5.18 15.91
N PRO A 98 11.26 5.92 16.71
CA PRO A 98 11.91 7.16 16.25
C PRO A 98 13.00 6.93 15.19
N HIS A 99 13.44 5.70 14.98
CA HIS A 99 14.39 5.34 13.94
C HIS A 99 13.73 4.96 12.59
N TYR A 100 12.40 4.96 12.53
CA TYR A 100 11.67 4.80 11.27
C TYR A 100 11.65 6.14 10.52
N HIS A 101 11.87 6.08 9.21
CA HIS A 101 11.92 7.27 8.37
C HIS A 101 10.63 7.40 7.56
N PHE A 102 10.05 8.59 7.57
CA PHE A 102 8.85 8.92 6.80
C PHE A 102 9.17 10.04 5.81
N ARG A 103 8.91 9.82 4.53
CA ARG A 103 9.23 10.75 3.44
C ARG A 103 8.00 11.08 2.63
N ARG A 104 7.78 12.37 2.38
CA ARG A 104 6.78 12.83 1.43
C ARG A 104 7.34 12.77 0.03
N SER A 105 6.62 12.12 -0.91
CA SER A 105 7.03 12.08 -2.32
C SER A 105 5.85 12.26 -3.26
N PHE A 106 6.06 13.08 -4.31
CA PHE A 106 5.08 13.37 -5.36
C PHE A 106 5.50 12.83 -6.73
N ASN A 107 6.61 12.17 -6.81
CA ASN A 107 7.11 11.57 -8.04
C ASN A 107 6.96 10.04 -7.94
N LEU A 108 6.83 9.40 -9.09
CA LEU A 108 6.76 7.93 -9.19
C LEU A 108 8.16 7.30 -9.09
N ALA A 109 8.99 7.82 -8.17
CA ALA A 109 10.36 7.36 -7.94
C ALA A 109 10.54 6.94 -6.48
N ILE A 110 11.41 5.97 -6.27
CA ILE A 110 11.86 5.50 -4.95
C ILE A 110 13.29 5.99 -4.75
N GLU A 111 13.48 6.88 -3.77
CA GLU A 111 14.80 7.48 -3.47
C GLU A 111 15.69 6.51 -2.65
N GLU A 112 15.77 5.26 -3.10
CA GLU A 112 16.67 4.25 -2.59
C GLU A 112 17.66 3.83 -3.68
N PRO A 113 18.92 3.49 -3.33
CA PRO A 113 19.90 2.99 -4.30
C PRO A 113 19.43 1.70 -4.98
N ASP A 114 20.06 1.37 -6.11
CA ASP A 114 19.88 0.09 -6.77
C ASP A 114 20.31 -1.05 -5.82
N ASP A 115 19.59 -2.16 -5.85
CA ASP A 115 19.89 -3.38 -5.07
C ASP A 115 20.09 -3.14 -3.55
N ALA A 116 19.37 -2.18 -2.96
CA ALA A 116 19.55 -1.77 -1.57
C ALA A 116 18.42 -2.22 -0.62
N VAL A 117 17.27 -2.62 -1.15
CA VAL A 117 16.05 -2.88 -0.38
C VAL A 117 15.74 -4.38 -0.33
N ASP A 118 15.45 -4.91 0.85
CA ASP A 118 15.13 -6.33 1.01
C ASP A 118 13.67 -6.63 0.68
N MET A 119 12.77 -5.71 1.04
CA MET A 119 11.34 -5.84 0.77
C MET A 119 10.70 -4.49 0.49
N VAL A 120 9.78 -4.48 -0.48
CA VAL A 120 8.87 -3.35 -0.73
C VAL A 120 7.45 -3.83 -0.51
N CYS A 121 6.64 -3.04 0.18
CA CYS A 121 5.20 -3.27 0.24
C CYS A 121 4.41 -2.07 -0.26
N ALA A 122 3.21 -2.32 -0.81
CA ALA A 122 2.28 -1.29 -1.28
C ALA A 122 0.84 -1.75 -1.03
N PHE A 123 0.33 -1.49 0.17
CA PHE A 123 -1.01 -1.90 0.55
C PHE A 123 -2.04 -0.80 0.25
N SER A 124 -3.06 -1.14 -0.54
CA SER A 124 -4.11 -0.22 -0.99
C SER A 124 -3.60 1.01 -1.76
N LEU A 125 -2.36 0.99 -2.25
CA LEU A 125 -1.80 2.08 -3.06
C LEU A 125 -2.21 1.94 -4.53
N PHE A 126 -1.95 0.78 -5.14
CA PHE A 126 -2.19 0.57 -6.57
C PHE A 126 -3.68 0.55 -6.94
N THR A 127 -4.55 0.44 -5.97
CA THR A 127 -5.99 0.65 -6.14
C THR A 127 -6.37 2.12 -6.41
N HIS A 128 -5.44 3.07 -6.22
CA HIS A 128 -5.64 4.50 -6.40
C HIS A 128 -4.72 5.12 -7.45
N LEU A 129 -3.98 4.30 -8.21
CA LEU A 129 -3.07 4.72 -9.27
C LEU A 129 -3.56 4.22 -10.63
N LEU A 130 -3.28 4.98 -11.69
CA LEU A 130 -3.47 4.50 -13.06
C LEU A 130 -2.52 3.33 -13.36
N HIS A 131 -2.83 2.52 -14.37
CA HIS A 131 -2.00 1.36 -14.74
C HIS A 131 -0.56 1.77 -15.08
N GLU A 132 -0.38 2.85 -15.84
CA GLU A 132 0.93 3.38 -16.18
C GLU A 132 1.71 3.91 -14.97
N GLU A 133 1.03 4.50 -13.97
CA GLU A 133 1.66 4.95 -12.73
C GLU A 133 2.10 3.76 -11.87
N THR A 134 1.25 2.73 -11.78
CA THR A 134 1.60 1.46 -11.15
C THR A 134 2.80 0.82 -11.82
N TYR A 135 2.82 0.78 -13.17
CA TYR A 135 3.95 0.22 -13.92
C TYR A 135 5.26 0.96 -13.66
N LEU A 136 5.24 2.30 -13.64
CA LEU A 136 6.42 3.10 -13.32
C LEU A 136 6.94 2.83 -11.88
N TYR A 137 6.04 2.65 -10.91
CA TYR A 137 6.46 2.20 -9.59
C TYR A 137 7.08 0.80 -9.61
N LEU A 138 6.53 -0.15 -10.37
CA LEU A 138 7.09 -1.50 -10.49
C LEU A 138 8.51 -1.48 -11.07
N GLU A 139 8.83 -0.59 -12.03
CA GLU A 139 10.19 -0.38 -12.53
C GLU A 139 11.14 0.09 -11.41
N GLN A 140 10.71 1.09 -10.61
CA GLN A 140 11.51 1.61 -9.50
C GLN A 140 11.69 0.57 -8.39
N ILE A 141 10.65 -0.21 -8.09
CA ILE A 141 10.71 -1.29 -7.12
C ILE A 141 11.70 -2.36 -7.58
N HIS A 142 11.62 -2.79 -8.84
CA HIS A 142 12.57 -3.78 -9.37
C HIS A 142 14.00 -3.26 -9.30
N ARG A 143 14.24 -1.99 -9.63
CA ARG A 143 15.57 -1.36 -9.55
C ARG A 143 16.14 -1.41 -8.14
N CYS A 144 15.39 -0.96 -7.13
CA CYS A 144 15.90 -0.83 -5.77
C CYS A 144 15.91 -2.14 -4.96
N LEU A 145 15.12 -3.16 -5.33
CA LEU A 145 15.15 -4.46 -4.68
C LEU A 145 16.49 -5.16 -4.90
N LYS A 146 17.02 -5.77 -3.85
CA LYS A 146 18.13 -6.73 -3.92
C LYS A 146 17.73 -7.96 -4.73
N GLN A 147 18.71 -8.70 -5.24
CA GLN A 147 18.44 -10.02 -5.80
C GLN A 147 17.80 -10.94 -4.73
N GLY A 148 16.68 -11.54 -5.05
CA GLY A 148 15.84 -12.31 -4.11
C GLY A 148 14.98 -11.44 -3.20
N GLY A 149 15.07 -10.12 -3.29
CA GLY A 149 14.18 -9.19 -2.60
C GLY A 149 12.72 -9.30 -3.07
N LYS A 150 11.77 -8.92 -2.23
CA LYS A 150 10.34 -9.15 -2.49
C LYS A 150 9.55 -7.87 -2.60
N LEU A 151 8.60 -7.88 -3.55
CA LEU A 151 7.49 -6.93 -3.62
C LEU A 151 6.21 -7.64 -3.16
N ILE A 152 5.48 -6.99 -2.26
CA ILE A 152 4.18 -7.46 -1.79
C ILE A 152 3.18 -6.30 -1.90
N PHE A 153 2.12 -6.47 -2.67
CA PHE A 153 1.11 -5.43 -2.78
C PHE A 153 -0.30 -5.98 -2.81
N SER A 154 -1.25 -5.16 -2.39
CA SER A 154 -2.67 -5.48 -2.49
C SER A 154 -3.31 -4.79 -3.69
N PHE A 155 -4.31 -5.45 -4.28
CA PHE A 155 -5.00 -4.97 -5.48
C PHE A 155 -6.47 -5.40 -5.51
N LEU A 156 -7.24 -4.73 -6.37
CA LEU A 156 -8.62 -5.09 -6.69
C LEU A 156 -8.65 -5.78 -8.06
N GLU A 157 -9.45 -6.84 -8.18
CA GLU A 157 -9.66 -7.60 -9.42
C GLU A 157 -11.14 -7.95 -9.56
N PHE A 158 -11.65 -8.04 -10.78
CA PHE A 158 -13.07 -8.33 -11.02
C PHE A 158 -13.44 -9.79 -10.76
N SER A 159 -12.47 -10.69 -10.72
CA SER A 159 -12.69 -12.10 -10.40
C SER A 159 -13.15 -12.33 -8.95
N GLN A 160 -12.90 -11.39 -8.04
CA GLN A 160 -13.31 -11.47 -6.64
C GLN A 160 -14.68 -10.81 -6.43
N SER A 161 -15.67 -11.59 -6.01
CA SER A 161 -17.05 -11.10 -5.81
C SER A 161 -17.15 -9.97 -4.77
N SER A 162 -16.31 -9.98 -3.73
CA SER A 162 -16.26 -8.91 -2.72
C SER A 162 -15.82 -7.57 -3.30
N HIS A 163 -14.97 -7.56 -4.34
CA HIS A 163 -14.51 -6.34 -4.98
C HIS A 163 -15.61 -5.68 -5.85
N TRP A 164 -16.61 -6.44 -6.28
CA TRP A 164 -17.78 -5.90 -6.98
C TRP A 164 -18.57 -4.89 -6.16
N THR A 165 -18.57 -5.00 -4.84
CA THR A 165 -19.20 -4.00 -3.95
C THR A 165 -18.52 -2.65 -4.12
N ILE A 166 -17.18 -2.61 -4.17
CA ILE A 166 -16.40 -1.38 -4.38
C ILE A 166 -16.68 -0.80 -5.76
N PHE A 167 -16.70 -1.64 -6.80
CA PHE A 167 -17.02 -1.19 -8.16
C PHE A 167 -18.44 -0.61 -8.24
N ASN A 168 -19.43 -1.27 -7.66
CA ASN A 168 -20.80 -0.80 -7.65
C ASN A 168 -20.97 0.54 -6.93
N GLU A 169 -20.27 0.76 -5.81
CA GLU A 169 -20.29 2.06 -5.11
C GLU A 169 -19.65 3.16 -5.99
N THR A 170 -18.58 2.86 -6.73
CA THR A 170 -17.99 3.80 -7.69
C THR A 170 -18.99 4.14 -8.80
N VAL A 171 -19.68 3.14 -9.38
CA VAL A 171 -20.70 3.35 -10.41
C VAL A 171 -21.87 4.19 -9.87
N LYS A 172 -22.33 3.90 -8.65
CA LYS A 172 -23.40 4.64 -7.97
C LYS A 172 -23.00 6.11 -7.74
N ALA A 173 -21.80 6.36 -7.26
CA ALA A 173 -21.28 7.70 -7.07
C ALA A 173 -21.26 8.49 -8.39
N ARG A 174 -20.79 7.87 -9.48
CA ARG A 174 -20.80 8.48 -10.82
C ARG A 174 -22.21 8.80 -11.33
N ARG A 175 -23.18 7.91 -11.15
CA ARG A 175 -24.59 8.14 -11.52
C ARG A 175 -25.19 9.30 -10.75
N ASN A 176 -24.81 9.50 -9.49
CA ASN A 176 -25.33 10.54 -8.62
C ASN A 176 -24.55 11.87 -8.74
N GLY A 177 -23.52 11.94 -9.59
CA GLY A 177 -22.68 13.13 -9.73
C GLY A 177 -21.85 13.46 -8.48
N THR A 178 -21.61 12.47 -7.60
CA THR A 178 -20.77 12.62 -6.42
C THR A 178 -19.34 12.19 -6.72
N SER A 179 -18.36 12.86 -6.07
CA SER A 179 -16.96 12.43 -6.17
C SER A 179 -16.75 11.13 -5.38
N CYS A 180 -15.91 10.26 -5.92
CA CYS A 180 -15.39 9.10 -5.21
C CYS A 180 -13.89 9.00 -5.47
N HIS A 181 -13.18 8.34 -4.58
CA HIS A 181 -11.77 8.01 -4.83
C HIS A 181 -11.64 7.16 -6.10
N LEU A 182 -10.53 7.30 -6.80
CA LEU A 182 -10.18 6.38 -7.88
C LEU A 182 -10.08 4.97 -7.28
N ASN A 183 -10.82 4.03 -7.86
CA ASN A 183 -10.70 2.61 -7.56
C ASN A 183 -10.29 1.90 -8.86
N MET A 184 -8.99 1.61 -8.97
CA MET A 184 -8.41 0.92 -10.11
C MET A 184 -8.42 -0.60 -9.86
N PHE A 185 -8.85 -1.33 -10.86
CA PHE A 185 -8.85 -2.80 -10.88
C PHE A 185 -7.73 -3.27 -11.80
N ILE A 186 -6.96 -4.25 -11.36
CA ILE A 186 -5.86 -4.85 -12.11
C ILE A 186 -6.07 -6.36 -12.13
N GLU A 187 -6.23 -6.95 -13.31
CA GLU A 187 -6.35 -8.40 -13.44
C GLU A 187 -4.98 -9.08 -13.33
N ARG A 188 -4.95 -10.32 -12.83
CA ARG A 188 -3.71 -11.09 -12.60
C ARG A 188 -2.88 -11.26 -13.87
N ASN A 189 -3.51 -11.45 -15.01
CA ASN A 189 -2.80 -11.55 -16.30
C ASN A 189 -2.06 -10.26 -16.69
N VAL A 190 -2.55 -9.10 -16.25
CA VAL A 190 -1.85 -7.82 -16.44
C VAL A 190 -0.61 -7.77 -15.54
N ILE A 191 -0.76 -8.14 -14.27
CA ILE A 191 0.35 -8.23 -13.31
C ILE A 191 1.40 -9.24 -13.80
N ASP A 192 0.98 -10.43 -14.26
CA ASP A 192 1.86 -11.45 -14.84
C ASP A 192 2.67 -10.90 -16.00
N LYS A 193 2.00 -10.14 -16.89
CA LYS A 193 2.66 -9.54 -18.05
C LYS A 193 3.69 -8.49 -17.64
N TRP A 194 3.35 -7.62 -16.68
CA TRP A 194 4.29 -6.62 -16.17
C TRP A 194 5.46 -7.27 -15.44
N ALA A 195 5.22 -8.27 -14.61
CA ALA A 195 6.26 -9.02 -13.93
C ALA A 195 7.25 -9.66 -14.92
N GLN A 196 6.74 -10.31 -15.98
CA GLN A 196 7.55 -10.90 -17.04
C GLN A 196 8.44 -9.86 -17.74
N ILE A 197 7.88 -8.71 -18.11
CA ILE A 197 8.61 -7.64 -18.82
C ILE A 197 9.70 -7.05 -17.94
N LEU A 198 9.41 -6.83 -16.65
CA LEU A 198 10.33 -6.19 -15.71
C LEU A 198 11.37 -7.16 -15.10
N GLY A 199 11.24 -8.46 -15.34
CA GLY A 199 12.20 -9.45 -14.84
C GLY A 199 11.92 -9.94 -13.41
N PHE A 200 10.72 -9.71 -12.89
CA PHE A 200 10.28 -10.37 -11.66
C PHE A 200 10.00 -11.87 -11.89
N SER A 201 10.04 -12.62 -10.81
CA SER A 201 9.55 -14.02 -10.79
C SER A 201 8.05 -14.08 -11.14
N GLN A 202 7.57 -15.29 -11.48
CA GLN A 202 6.14 -15.53 -11.62
C GLN A 202 5.41 -15.12 -10.32
N PRO A 203 4.42 -14.21 -10.39
CA PRO A 203 3.69 -13.75 -9.22
C PRO A 203 2.94 -14.89 -8.51
N ARG A 204 2.96 -14.87 -7.19
CA ARG A 204 2.08 -15.70 -6.35
C ARG A 204 0.94 -14.84 -5.82
N TYR A 205 -0.28 -15.36 -5.87
CA TYR A 205 -1.48 -14.64 -5.46
C TYR A 205 -2.13 -15.26 -4.23
N VAL A 206 -2.77 -14.41 -3.42
CA VAL A 206 -3.66 -14.80 -2.32
C VAL A 206 -4.96 -14.03 -2.50
N ASP A 207 -6.08 -14.73 -2.51
CA ASP A 207 -7.39 -14.12 -2.71
C ASP A 207 -7.77 -13.21 -1.54
N GLY A 208 -8.45 -12.10 -1.85
CA GLY A 208 -8.86 -11.13 -0.83
C GLY A 208 -9.75 -11.69 0.28
N SER A 209 -10.50 -12.75 -0.03
CA SER A 209 -11.38 -13.46 0.90
C SER A 209 -10.70 -14.60 1.68
N GLU A 210 -9.47 -14.98 1.29
CA GLU A 210 -8.75 -16.08 1.96
C GLU A 210 -8.33 -15.68 3.39
N THR A 211 -8.73 -16.47 4.37
CA THR A 211 -8.44 -16.23 5.79
C THR A 211 -7.04 -16.74 6.19
N ARG A 212 -6.05 -16.36 5.39
CA ARG A 212 -4.66 -16.82 5.52
C ARG A 212 -3.90 -16.15 6.66
N TRP A 213 -4.21 -14.89 6.97
CA TRP A 213 -3.41 -14.06 7.85
C TRP A 213 -3.90 -14.19 9.30
N ASN A 214 -3.38 -15.18 10.04
CA ASN A 214 -3.84 -15.55 11.38
C ASN A 214 -5.37 -15.75 11.46
N GLY A 215 -5.94 -16.46 10.48
CA GLY A 215 -7.38 -16.70 10.40
C GLY A 215 -8.18 -15.47 9.93
N LYS A 216 -7.52 -14.42 9.44
CA LYS A 216 -8.16 -13.20 8.91
C LYS A 216 -7.92 -13.06 7.41
N ALA A 217 -8.88 -12.46 6.72
CA ALA A 217 -8.78 -12.04 5.32
C ALA A 217 -8.39 -10.56 5.25
N LEU A 218 -7.61 -10.18 4.22
CA LEU A 218 -7.26 -8.77 4.01
C LEU A 218 -8.41 -7.99 3.34
N GLY A 219 -9.27 -8.67 2.58
CA GLY A 219 -10.34 -8.04 1.81
C GLY A 219 -9.93 -7.60 0.40
N GLN A 220 -8.65 -7.36 0.17
CA GLN A 220 -8.03 -7.14 -1.15
C GLN A 220 -7.13 -8.33 -1.49
N SER A 221 -7.07 -8.71 -2.77
CA SER A 221 -6.11 -9.73 -3.23
C SER A 221 -4.68 -9.25 -3.05
N VAL A 222 -3.76 -10.18 -2.78
CA VAL A 222 -2.34 -9.90 -2.56
C VAL A 222 -1.53 -10.56 -3.65
N ALA A 223 -0.60 -9.81 -4.24
CA ALA A 223 0.43 -10.30 -5.15
C ALA A 223 1.80 -10.26 -4.46
N ILE A 224 2.58 -11.32 -4.64
CA ILE A 224 3.93 -11.49 -4.11
C ILE A 224 4.86 -11.82 -5.28
N LEU A 225 5.85 -10.98 -5.51
CA LEU A 225 6.85 -11.09 -6.57
C LEU A 225 8.25 -11.08 -5.95
N SER A 226 9.22 -11.69 -6.63
CA SER A 226 10.65 -11.59 -6.25
C SER A 226 11.48 -11.10 -7.44
N LYS A 227 12.53 -10.34 -7.15
CA LYS A 227 13.57 -9.98 -8.13
C LYS A 227 14.54 -11.10 -8.36
#